data_6089663f8aaf81507ec88270afae68d9
#
_entry.id   6089663f8aaf81507ec88270afae68d9
#
_cell.length_a   1.000
_cell.length_b   1.000
_cell.length_c   1.000
_cell.angle_alpha   90.00
_cell.angle_beta   90.00
_cell.angle_gamma   90.00
#
_symmetry.space_group_name_H-M   'P 1'
#
loop_
_entity.id
_entity.type
_entity.pdbx_description
1 polymer ?
#
loop_
_entity_poly.entity_id
_entity_poly.type
_entity_poly.pdbx_seq_one_letter_code
_entity_poly.pdbx_strand_id
1 'polypeptide(L)'
;MIRVLIADHQPIVSYGIRMLFDSSNDVKIVNSVNTKKQLLDYLKKGSIDVVLLSIDFAESNGMTIMRIIKKEFNSVRVLIFSSMDENVYAATSVKAGASGFLSKTSSTSSIKRAILKVFKGGIYLSSAMARKLTLEKNQDKTDIFSKLSTREFEVLNLLCNGKKNNEIAFELNINPKTVSTYKSRLMHKLEVKNIIGLIDFGRQKK
;
A
#
# COMPACT_ATOMS: atom_id res chain seq x y z
N MET A 1 -9.66 -10.49 -20.97
CA MET A 1 -10.05 -10.76 -19.56
C MET A 1 -8.85 -10.38 -18.69
N ILE A 2 -9.03 -9.46 -17.74
CA ILE A 2 -7.99 -8.94 -16.86
C ILE A 2 -7.68 -9.98 -15.78
N ARG A 3 -6.41 -10.35 -15.62
CA ARG A 3 -5.96 -11.37 -14.68
C ARG A 3 -5.51 -10.72 -13.39
N VAL A 4 -6.28 -10.92 -12.34
CA VAL A 4 -6.07 -10.29 -11.03
C VAL A 4 -5.57 -11.32 -10.01
N LEU A 5 -4.49 -11.00 -9.32
CA LEU A 5 -3.96 -11.74 -8.18
C LEU A 5 -4.28 -10.96 -6.90
N ILE A 6 -4.86 -11.64 -5.91
CA ILE A 6 -5.13 -11.05 -4.59
C ILE A 6 -3.96 -11.39 -3.66
N ALA A 7 -3.38 -10.38 -3.03
CA ALA A 7 -2.35 -10.50 -2.02
C ALA A 7 -2.87 -9.90 -0.71
N ASP A 8 -3.51 -10.76 0.10
CA ASP A 8 -4.15 -10.37 1.36
C ASP A 8 -4.06 -11.52 2.36
N HIS A 9 -3.87 -11.21 3.64
CA HIS A 9 -3.82 -12.21 4.70
C HIS A 9 -5.21 -12.57 5.25
N GLN A 10 -6.24 -11.80 4.93
CA GLN A 10 -7.62 -12.01 5.39
C GLN A 10 -8.37 -12.93 4.43
N PRO A 11 -8.70 -14.20 4.80
CA PRO A 11 -9.37 -15.15 3.91
C PRO A 11 -10.74 -14.64 3.41
N ILE A 12 -11.48 -13.94 4.27
CA ILE A 12 -12.82 -13.42 3.93
C ILE A 12 -12.76 -12.38 2.81
N VAL A 13 -11.70 -11.55 2.77
CA VAL A 13 -11.48 -10.57 1.71
C VAL A 13 -11.27 -11.28 0.38
N SER A 14 -10.40 -12.28 0.35
CA SER A 14 -10.13 -13.08 -0.84
C SER A 14 -11.37 -13.81 -1.34
N TYR A 15 -12.15 -14.38 -0.42
CA TYR A 15 -13.40 -15.04 -0.76
C TYR A 15 -14.42 -14.06 -1.35
N GLY A 16 -14.64 -12.92 -0.68
CA GLY A 16 -15.59 -11.89 -1.14
C GLY A 16 -15.25 -11.33 -2.52
N ILE A 17 -13.95 -11.07 -2.79
CA ILE A 17 -13.51 -10.61 -4.11
C ILE A 17 -13.70 -11.70 -5.17
N ARG A 18 -13.43 -12.98 -4.87
CA ARG A 18 -13.70 -14.07 -5.82
C ARG A 18 -15.18 -14.15 -6.19
N MET A 19 -16.06 -14.14 -5.20
CA MET A 19 -17.52 -14.18 -5.43
C MET A 19 -17.99 -12.98 -6.26
N LEU A 20 -17.44 -11.79 -6.01
CA LEU A 20 -17.78 -10.58 -6.78
C LEU A 20 -17.48 -10.73 -8.29
N PHE A 21 -16.45 -11.48 -8.65
CA PHE A 21 -16.01 -11.62 -10.03
C PHE A 21 -16.26 -13.00 -10.64
N ASP A 22 -16.98 -13.91 -9.94
CA ASP A 22 -17.23 -15.28 -10.39
C ASP A 22 -17.89 -15.33 -11.77
N SER A 23 -18.89 -14.49 -12.00
CA SER A 23 -19.60 -14.38 -13.28
C SER A 23 -19.11 -13.23 -14.16
N SER A 24 -17.90 -12.70 -13.93
CA SER A 24 -17.40 -11.56 -14.69
C SER A 24 -16.73 -11.96 -15.99
N ASN A 25 -17.15 -11.34 -17.10
CA ASN A 25 -16.50 -11.54 -18.40
C ASN A 25 -15.23 -10.67 -18.56
N ASP A 26 -15.05 -9.64 -17.73
CA ASP A 26 -13.96 -8.67 -17.85
C ASP A 26 -12.75 -9.01 -16.98
N VAL A 27 -13.01 -9.54 -15.78
CA VAL A 27 -12.01 -9.76 -14.71
C VAL A 27 -12.01 -11.20 -14.28
N LYS A 28 -10.82 -11.80 -14.20
CA LYS A 28 -10.59 -13.14 -13.66
C LYS A 28 -9.68 -13.07 -12.44
N ILE A 29 -10.17 -13.52 -11.29
CA ILE A 29 -9.32 -13.73 -10.13
C ILE A 29 -8.56 -15.05 -10.33
N VAL A 30 -7.27 -14.93 -10.62
CA VAL A 30 -6.43 -16.10 -10.94
C VAL A 30 -6.05 -16.87 -9.69
N ASN A 31 -5.76 -16.17 -8.59
CA ASN A 31 -5.54 -16.77 -7.28
C ASN A 31 -5.59 -15.74 -6.16
N SER A 32 -5.48 -16.21 -4.92
CA SER A 32 -5.18 -15.42 -3.74
C SER A 32 -3.98 -16.02 -3.02
N VAL A 33 -3.12 -15.15 -2.50
CA VAL A 33 -1.89 -15.51 -1.80
C VAL A 33 -1.81 -14.73 -0.49
N ASN A 34 -1.18 -15.31 0.51
CA ASN A 34 -1.05 -14.71 1.84
C ASN A 34 0.41 -14.60 2.32
N THR A 35 1.39 -15.00 1.50
CA THR A 35 2.81 -14.83 1.80
C THR A 35 3.56 -14.17 0.64
N LYS A 36 4.64 -13.45 0.98
CA LYS A 36 5.55 -12.84 0.00
C LYS A 36 6.09 -13.87 -0.99
N LYS A 37 6.48 -15.05 -0.51
CA LYS A 37 7.01 -16.12 -1.37
C LYS A 37 5.98 -16.54 -2.42
N GLN A 38 4.76 -16.87 -2.01
CA GLN A 38 3.69 -17.25 -2.94
C GLN A 38 3.42 -16.15 -3.98
N LEU A 39 3.38 -14.88 -3.55
CA LEU A 39 3.17 -13.74 -4.44
C LEU A 39 4.24 -13.69 -5.53
N LEU A 40 5.52 -13.73 -5.14
CA LEU A 40 6.62 -13.66 -6.10
C LEU A 40 6.67 -14.88 -7.02
N ASP A 41 6.37 -16.08 -6.52
CA ASP A 41 6.30 -17.30 -7.32
C ASP A 41 5.18 -17.24 -8.38
N TYR A 42 4.03 -16.64 -8.04
CA TYR A 42 2.97 -16.38 -9.01
C TYR A 42 3.36 -15.35 -10.07
N LEU A 43 4.01 -14.27 -9.66
CA LEU A 43 4.45 -13.23 -10.59
C LEU A 43 5.51 -13.74 -11.57
N LYS A 44 6.43 -14.60 -11.11
CA LYS A 44 7.45 -15.24 -11.97
C LYS A 44 6.85 -16.16 -13.05
N LYS A 45 5.72 -16.80 -12.77
CA LYS A 45 5.00 -17.61 -13.77
C LYS A 45 4.40 -16.77 -14.90
N GLY A 46 4.37 -15.46 -14.75
CA GLY A 46 3.79 -14.51 -15.70
C GLY A 46 2.27 -14.50 -15.70
N SER A 47 1.71 -13.66 -16.57
CA SER A 47 0.26 -13.62 -16.82
C SER A 47 -0.57 -13.00 -15.68
N ILE A 48 -0.03 -12.07 -14.92
CA ILE A 48 -0.77 -11.22 -13.97
C ILE A 48 -0.78 -9.79 -14.50
N ASP A 49 -1.97 -9.21 -14.63
CA ASP A 49 -2.13 -7.83 -15.07
C ASP A 49 -2.20 -6.88 -13.88
N VAL A 50 -2.96 -7.26 -12.85
CA VAL A 50 -3.21 -6.44 -11.66
C VAL A 50 -3.00 -7.27 -10.40
N VAL A 51 -2.30 -6.70 -9.43
CA VAL A 51 -2.23 -7.21 -8.05
C VAL A 51 -3.07 -6.31 -7.16
N LEU A 52 -4.08 -6.88 -6.48
CA LEU A 52 -4.74 -6.25 -5.33
C LEU A 52 -3.88 -6.54 -4.10
N LEU A 53 -3.18 -5.54 -3.60
CA LEU A 53 -2.20 -5.70 -2.54
C LEU A 53 -2.67 -5.02 -1.25
N SER A 54 -2.80 -5.77 -0.18
CA SER A 54 -3.01 -5.22 1.17
C SER A 54 -1.73 -4.58 1.70
N ILE A 55 -1.86 -3.43 2.38
CA ILE A 55 -0.73 -2.83 3.12
C ILE A 55 -0.32 -3.75 4.27
N ASP A 56 -1.31 -4.32 4.96
CA ASP A 56 -1.09 -5.28 6.06
C ASP A 56 -0.96 -6.71 5.51
N PHE A 57 -0.08 -6.90 4.54
CA PHE A 57 0.09 -8.19 3.90
C PHE A 57 1.06 -9.06 4.69
N ALA A 58 0.52 -10.06 5.42
CA ALA A 58 1.26 -11.08 6.15
C ALA A 58 2.41 -10.52 7.04
N GLU A 59 3.54 -11.21 7.03
CA GLU A 59 4.75 -10.85 7.79
C GLU A 59 5.54 -9.68 7.19
N SER A 60 5.14 -9.20 6.01
CA SER A 60 5.85 -8.15 5.26
C SER A 60 4.95 -6.95 5.01
N ASN A 61 5.51 -5.76 5.14
CA ASN A 61 4.81 -4.53 4.78
C ASN A 61 4.51 -4.50 3.27
N GLY A 62 3.23 -4.32 2.90
CA GLY A 62 2.80 -4.28 1.50
C GLY A 62 3.50 -3.21 0.66
N MET A 63 3.93 -2.10 1.27
CA MET A 63 4.69 -1.06 0.58
C MET A 63 6.09 -1.56 0.15
N THR A 64 6.73 -2.38 0.97
CA THR A 64 8.01 -3.02 0.61
C THR A 64 7.82 -4.00 -0.54
N ILE A 65 6.76 -4.80 -0.48
CA ILE A 65 6.40 -5.75 -1.54
C ILE A 65 6.09 -5.01 -2.84
N MET A 66 5.32 -3.93 -2.78
CA MET A 66 5.00 -3.11 -3.95
C MET A 66 6.26 -2.64 -4.68
N ARG A 67 7.31 -2.21 -3.94
CA ARG A 67 8.58 -1.81 -4.56
C ARG A 67 9.28 -2.95 -5.26
N ILE A 68 9.26 -4.15 -4.68
CA ILE A 68 9.81 -5.34 -5.32
C ILE A 68 9.05 -5.61 -6.62
N ILE A 69 7.73 -5.57 -6.60
CA ILE A 69 6.91 -5.76 -7.80
C ILE A 69 7.27 -4.71 -8.86
N LYS A 70 7.37 -3.45 -8.47
CA LYS A 70 7.71 -2.37 -9.42
C LYS A 70 9.11 -2.49 -10.01
N LYS A 71 10.06 -2.99 -9.25
CA LYS A 71 11.44 -3.19 -9.71
C LYS A 71 11.58 -4.42 -10.62
N GLU A 72 10.94 -5.53 -10.27
CA GLU A 72 11.16 -6.82 -10.93
C GLU A 72 10.06 -7.18 -11.94
N PHE A 73 8.85 -6.62 -11.77
CA PHE A 73 7.66 -6.91 -12.60
C PHE A 73 6.96 -5.61 -13.01
N ASN A 74 7.67 -4.73 -13.72
CA ASN A 74 7.24 -3.36 -14.02
C ASN A 74 5.96 -3.26 -14.87
N SER A 75 5.61 -4.29 -15.62
CA SER A 75 4.36 -4.39 -16.39
C SER A 75 3.13 -4.63 -15.49
N VAL A 76 3.32 -5.19 -14.30
CA VAL A 76 2.23 -5.51 -13.38
C VAL A 76 1.73 -4.22 -12.71
N ARG A 77 0.42 -4.01 -12.75
CA ARG A 77 -0.24 -2.89 -12.05
C ARG A 77 -0.51 -3.28 -10.61
N VAL A 78 -0.15 -2.43 -9.67
CA VAL A 78 -0.41 -2.66 -8.24
C VAL A 78 -1.48 -1.69 -7.78
N LEU A 79 -2.64 -2.22 -7.41
CA LEU A 79 -3.71 -1.49 -6.74
C LEU A 79 -3.67 -1.83 -5.24
N ILE A 80 -3.34 -0.84 -4.43
CA ILE A 80 -3.42 -1.01 -2.97
C ILE A 80 -4.89 -1.17 -2.58
N PHE A 81 -5.20 -2.22 -1.83
CA PHE A 81 -6.53 -2.52 -1.31
C PHE A 81 -6.45 -2.74 0.20
N SER A 82 -6.79 -1.72 0.99
CA SER A 82 -6.47 -1.68 2.41
C SER A 82 -7.59 -1.09 3.26
N SER A 83 -7.63 -1.50 4.54
CA SER A 83 -8.47 -0.88 5.58
C SER A 83 -7.85 0.40 6.16
N MET A 84 -6.60 0.70 5.83
CA MET A 84 -5.90 1.89 6.29
C MET A 84 -6.50 3.17 5.73
N ASP A 85 -6.36 4.29 6.46
CA ASP A 85 -6.88 5.58 6.03
C ASP A 85 -6.28 6.04 4.70
N GLU A 86 -7.12 6.27 3.72
CA GLU A 86 -6.74 6.74 2.39
C GLU A 86 -5.99 8.07 2.45
N ASN A 87 -6.37 8.99 3.35
CA ASN A 87 -5.72 10.28 3.49
C ASN A 87 -4.24 10.17 3.86
N VAL A 88 -3.90 9.12 4.59
CA VAL A 88 -2.54 8.84 5.06
C VAL A 88 -1.74 8.07 4.01
N TYR A 89 -2.35 7.05 3.41
CA TYR A 89 -1.60 6.06 2.65
C TYR A 89 -1.65 6.24 1.14
N ALA A 90 -2.71 6.88 0.58
CA ALA A 90 -2.90 6.93 -0.86
C ALA A 90 -1.80 7.71 -1.57
N ALA A 91 -1.50 8.93 -1.11
CA ALA A 91 -0.46 9.77 -1.72
C ALA A 91 0.91 9.09 -1.70
N THR A 92 1.27 8.49 -0.55
CA THR A 92 2.55 7.80 -0.37
C THR A 92 2.64 6.55 -1.23
N SER A 93 1.55 5.79 -1.34
CA SER A 93 1.48 4.60 -2.19
C SER A 93 1.68 4.94 -3.67
N VAL A 94 0.99 5.96 -4.16
CA VAL A 94 1.12 6.42 -5.55
C VAL A 94 2.53 6.96 -5.82
N LYS A 95 3.10 7.77 -4.92
CA LYS A 95 4.50 8.24 -5.02
C LYS A 95 5.50 7.07 -5.06
N ALA A 96 5.20 5.96 -4.38
CA ALA A 96 6.04 4.77 -4.39
C ALA A 96 5.80 3.86 -5.62
N GLY A 97 4.86 4.21 -6.51
CA GLY A 97 4.62 3.54 -7.78
C GLY A 97 3.36 2.66 -7.82
N ALA A 98 2.48 2.73 -6.82
CA ALA A 98 1.18 2.09 -6.93
C ALA A 98 0.34 2.73 -8.04
N SER A 99 -0.45 1.91 -8.73
CA SER A 99 -1.40 2.37 -9.75
C SER A 99 -2.68 2.92 -9.13
N GLY A 100 -2.82 2.88 -7.80
CA GLY A 100 -3.93 3.47 -7.08
C GLY A 100 -4.07 2.97 -5.67
N PHE A 101 -5.04 3.54 -4.97
CA PHE A 101 -5.46 3.14 -3.63
C PHE A 101 -6.98 2.95 -3.62
N LEU A 102 -7.43 1.89 -2.97
CA LEU A 102 -8.84 1.56 -2.79
C LEU A 102 -9.05 1.07 -1.35
N SER A 103 -9.95 1.71 -0.63
CA SER A 103 -10.33 1.25 0.71
C SER A 103 -11.11 -0.07 0.64
N LYS A 104 -10.88 -0.97 1.60
CA LYS A 104 -11.68 -2.21 1.78
C LYS A 104 -13.14 -1.91 2.14
N THR A 105 -13.47 -0.68 2.56
CA THR A 105 -14.83 -0.22 2.81
C THR A 105 -15.54 0.30 1.57
N SER A 106 -14.86 0.32 0.41
CA SER A 106 -15.43 0.79 -0.86
C SER A 106 -16.52 -0.16 -1.37
N SER A 107 -17.49 0.40 -2.12
CA SER A 107 -18.53 -0.39 -2.77
C SER A 107 -17.95 -1.39 -3.79
N THR A 108 -18.66 -2.49 -4.00
CA THR A 108 -18.28 -3.53 -4.98
C THR A 108 -18.13 -2.97 -6.39
N SER A 109 -18.97 -2.00 -6.78
CA SER A 109 -18.87 -1.30 -8.07
C SER A 109 -17.57 -0.49 -8.19
N SER A 110 -17.08 0.07 -7.08
CA SER A 110 -15.81 0.80 -7.03
C SER A 110 -14.61 -0.13 -7.22
N ILE A 111 -14.67 -1.36 -6.70
CA ILE A 111 -13.62 -2.36 -6.89
C ILE A 111 -13.47 -2.69 -8.38
N LYS A 112 -14.56 -2.97 -9.08
CA LYS A 112 -14.54 -3.23 -10.53
C LYS A 112 -13.97 -2.04 -11.31
N ARG A 113 -14.47 -0.82 -11.04
CA ARG A 113 -13.97 0.39 -11.69
C ARG A 113 -12.48 0.64 -11.46
N ALA A 114 -12.01 0.39 -10.25
CA ALA A 114 -10.60 0.55 -9.90
C ALA A 114 -9.71 -0.39 -10.71
N ILE A 115 -10.05 -1.68 -10.76
CA ILE A 115 -9.31 -2.68 -11.54
C ILE A 115 -9.26 -2.31 -13.02
N LEU A 116 -10.41 -1.96 -13.61
CA LEU A 116 -10.49 -1.57 -15.02
C LEU A 116 -9.66 -0.32 -15.31
N LYS A 117 -9.70 0.69 -14.42
CA LYS A 117 -8.95 1.94 -14.59
C LYS A 117 -7.45 1.72 -14.53
N VAL A 118 -6.95 0.97 -13.53
CA VAL A 118 -5.52 0.73 -13.38
C VAL A 118 -4.97 -0.17 -14.48
N PHE A 119 -5.73 -1.15 -14.93
CA PHE A 119 -5.37 -1.98 -16.08
C PHE A 119 -5.13 -1.15 -17.34
N LYS A 120 -5.99 -0.14 -17.59
CA LYS A 120 -5.84 0.80 -18.71
C LYS A 120 -4.71 1.83 -18.52
N GLY A 121 -3.90 1.71 -17.46
CA GLY A 121 -2.79 2.61 -17.19
C GLY A 121 -3.15 3.86 -16.40
N GLY A 122 -4.42 4.04 -16.02
CA GLY A 122 -4.85 5.16 -15.17
C GLY A 122 -4.50 4.96 -13.69
N ILE A 123 -4.52 6.05 -12.92
CA ILE A 123 -4.38 6.01 -11.46
C ILE A 123 -5.78 6.04 -10.83
N TYR A 124 -6.06 5.10 -9.92
CA TYR A 124 -7.31 5.08 -9.17
C TYR A 124 -7.14 5.65 -7.76
N LEU A 125 -7.94 6.65 -7.45
CA LEU A 125 -8.10 7.25 -6.12
C LEU A 125 -9.57 7.58 -5.91
N SER A 126 -10.02 7.72 -4.67
CA SER A 126 -11.34 8.29 -4.40
C SER A 126 -11.44 9.71 -4.94
N SER A 127 -12.67 10.16 -5.23
CA SER A 127 -12.90 11.53 -5.71
C SER A 127 -12.42 12.58 -4.71
N ALA A 128 -12.56 12.30 -3.40
CA ALA A 128 -12.08 13.17 -2.33
C ALA A 128 -10.55 13.28 -2.36
N MET A 129 -9.85 12.13 -2.46
CA MET A 129 -8.39 12.10 -2.50
C MET A 129 -7.83 12.71 -3.79
N ALA A 130 -8.47 12.48 -4.93
CA ALA A 130 -8.08 13.09 -6.19
C ALA A 130 -8.18 14.63 -6.14
N ARG A 131 -9.27 15.16 -5.58
CA ARG A 131 -9.43 16.61 -5.35
C ARG A 131 -8.35 17.15 -4.40
N LYS A 132 -8.12 16.47 -3.26
CA LYS A 132 -7.09 16.86 -2.29
C LYS A 132 -5.72 17.00 -2.97
N LEU A 133 -5.29 16.00 -3.72
CA LEU A 133 -3.99 16.04 -4.42
C LEU A 133 -3.91 17.11 -5.51
N THR A 134 -5.04 17.47 -6.13
CA THR A 134 -5.08 18.56 -7.13
C THR A 134 -4.99 19.93 -6.47
N LEU A 135 -5.67 20.11 -5.33
CA LEU A 135 -5.66 21.36 -4.57
C LEU A 135 -4.32 21.60 -3.86
N GLU A 136 -3.69 20.53 -3.33
CA GLU A 136 -2.38 20.60 -2.67
C GLU A 136 -1.23 20.99 -3.61
N LYS A 137 -1.39 20.87 -4.92
CA LYS A 137 -0.47 21.47 -5.90
C LYS A 137 -0.45 23.00 -5.86
N ASN A 138 -1.50 23.61 -5.31
CA ASN A 138 -1.73 25.07 -5.31
C ASN A 138 -1.75 25.69 -3.91
N GLN A 139 -1.68 24.93 -2.82
CA GLN A 139 -1.71 25.46 -1.46
C GLN A 139 -0.75 24.74 -0.53
N ASP A 140 -0.21 25.49 0.44
CA ASP A 140 0.78 25.06 1.42
C ASP A 140 0.40 23.76 2.15
N LYS A 141 1.38 22.89 2.24
CA LYS A 141 1.63 21.63 2.96
C LYS A 141 1.01 21.56 4.37
N THR A 142 -0.32 21.45 4.50
CA THR A 142 -0.97 21.27 5.81
C THR A 142 -1.04 19.82 6.28
N ASP A 143 -0.83 18.84 5.38
CA ASP A 143 -0.77 17.43 5.78
C ASP A 143 0.66 17.05 6.16
N ILE A 144 0.88 16.88 7.46
CA ILE A 144 2.18 16.51 8.05
C ILE A 144 2.74 15.22 7.42
N PHE A 145 1.88 14.27 7.04
CA PHE A 145 2.32 13.04 6.38
C PHE A 145 2.80 13.26 4.94
N SER A 146 2.34 14.31 4.27
CA SER A 146 2.84 14.68 2.94
C SER A 146 4.32 15.09 2.95
N LYS A 147 4.82 15.52 4.11
CA LYS A 147 6.23 15.87 4.35
C LYS A 147 7.14 14.65 4.53
N LEU A 148 6.55 13.47 4.75
CA LEU A 148 7.33 12.25 4.93
C LEU A 148 7.74 11.66 3.58
N SER A 149 9.01 11.28 3.47
CA SER A 149 9.42 10.40 2.38
C SER A 149 8.78 9.02 2.54
N THR A 150 8.69 8.28 1.44
CA THR A 150 8.14 6.92 1.46
C THR A 150 8.86 6.02 2.48
N ARG A 151 10.19 6.19 2.64
CA ARG A 151 10.99 5.41 3.60
C ARG A 151 10.71 5.80 5.05
N GLU A 152 10.58 7.09 5.34
CA GLU A 152 10.19 7.57 6.67
C GLU A 152 8.81 7.04 7.05
N PHE A 153 7.89 7.05 6.10
CA PHE A 153 6.56 6.53 6.30
C PHE A 153 6.53 5.02 6.58
N GLU A 154 7.32 4.22 5.85
CA GLU A 154 7.45 2.78 6.11
C GLU A 154 8.01 2.50 7.51
N VAL A 155 9.06 3.22 7.89
CA VAL A 155 9.65 3.09 9.23
C VAL A 155 8.61 3.44 10.29
N LEU A 156 7.87 4.54 10.12
CA LEU A 156 6.80 4.93 11.05
C LEU A 156 5.74 3.84 11.19
N ASN A 157 5.28 3.28 10.07
CA ASN A 157 4.26 2.23 10.09
C ASN A 157 4.73 0.97 10.83
N LEU A 158 5.96 0.54 10.59
CA LEU A 158 6.54 -0.62 11.26
C LEU A 158 6.75 -0.38 12.77
N LEU A 159 7.12 0.85 13.15
CA LEU A 159 7.19 1.26 14.58
C LEU A 159 5.82 1.20 15.25
N CYS A 160 4.77 1.72 14.57
CA CYS A 160 3.39 1.66 15.08
C CYS A 160 2.87 0.23 15.24
N ASN A 161 3.39 -0.72 14.47
CA ASN A 161 3.12 -2.15 14.58
C ASN A 161 4.01 -2.86 15.62
N GLY A 162 4.77 -2.11 16.42
CA GLY A 162 5.59 -2.64 17.51
C GLY A 162 6.91 -3.28 17.09
N LYS A 163 7.33 -3.15 15.83
CA LYS A 163 8.59 -3.72 15.33
C LYS A 163 9.80 -2.99 15.95
N LYS A 164 10.81 -3.79 16.35
CA LYS A 164 12.11 -3.29 16.84
C LYS A 164 13.01 -2.83 15.68
N ASN A 165 14.02 -2.01 15.98
CA ASN A 165 14.93 -1.48 14.95
C ASN A 165 15.56 -2.58 14.07
N ASN A 166 15.97 -3.72 14.65
CA ASN A 166 16.57 -4.81 13.88
C ASN A 166 15.56 -5.50 12.95
N GLU A 167 14.31 -5.66 13.39
CA GLU A 167 13.22 -6.23 12.59
C GLU A 167 12.86 -5.30 11.42
N ILE A 168 12.78 -3.99 11.70
CA ILE A 168 12.55 -2.96 10.67
C ILE A 168 13.71 -2.96 9.66
N ALA A 169 14.94 -3.03 10.15
CA ALA A 169 16.13 -3.07 9.30
C ALA A 169 16.12 -4.28 8.37
N PHE A 170 15.80 -5.45 8.91
CA PHE A 170 15.66 -6.68 8.13
C PHE A 170 14.54 -6.57 7.10
N GLU A 171 13.36 -6.13 7.50
CA GLU A 171 12.18 -6.05 6.62
C GLU A 171 12.35 -5.03 5.49
N LEU A 172 13.00 -3.90 5.77
CA LEU A 172 13.27 -2.86 4.79
C LEU A 172 14.58 -3.05 4.01
N ASN A 173 15.37 -4.10 4.35
CA ASN A 173 16.71 -4.37 3.81
C ASN A 173 17.63 -3.14 3.92
N ILE A 174 17.77 -2.60 5.13
CA ILE A 174 18.62 -1.47 5.48
C ILE A 174 19.38 -1.75 6.78
N ASN A 175 20.38 -0.90 7.11
CA ASN A 175 21.12 -1.05 8.36
C ASN A 175 20.28 -0.54 9.57
N PRO A 176 20.35 -1.16 10.77
CA PRO A 176 19.70 -0.68 11.98
C PRO A 176 20.04 0.77 12.35
N LYS A 177 21.27 1.23 12.05
CA LYS A 177 21.66 2.64 12.22
C LYS A 177 20.84 3.57 11.30
N THR A 178 20.54 3.11 10.09
CA THR A 178 19.68 3.85 9.14
C THR A 178 18.25 3.97 9.66
N VAL A 179 17.71 2.93 10.31
CA VAL A 179 16.41 2.99 10.99
C VAL A 179 16.41 4.06 12.08
N SER A 180 17.47 4.11 12.90
CA SER A 180 17.62 5.14 13.94
C SER A 180 17.67 6.57 13.35
N THR A 181 18.34 6.74 12.20
CA THR A 181 18.36 8.02 11.48
C THR A 181 16.94 8.41 11.00
N TYR A 182 16.18 7.46 10.46
CA TYR A 182 14.78 7.72 10.06
C TYR A 182 13.91 8.07 11.26
N LYS A 183 14.07 7.42 12.42
CA LYS A 183 13.36 7.75 13.65
C LYS A 183 13.63 9.19 14.08
N SER A 184 14.89 9.62 14.09
CA SER A 184 15.26 11.00 14.44
C SER A 184 14.66 12.01 13.47
N ARG A 185 14.69 11.74 12.16
CA ARG A 185 14.07 12.59 11.14
C ARG A 185 12.55 12.66 11.30
N LEU A 186 11.90 11.53 11.60
CA LEU A 186 10.47 11.46 11.86
C LEU A 186 10.09 12.31 13.07
N MET A 187 10.80 12.15 14.20
CA MET A 187 10.57 12.95 15.41
C MET A 187 10.70 14.46 15.12
N HIS A 188 11.72 14.85 14.37
CA HIS A 188 11.89 16.24 13.97
C HIS A 188 10.77 16.74 13.04
N LYS A 189 10.41 15.96 12.00
CA LYS A 189 9.38 16.38 11.03
C LYS A 189 7.97 16.42 11.62
N LEU A 190 7.68 15.54 12.58
CA LEU A 190 6.39 15.41 13.24
C LEU A 190 6.31 16.19 14.55
N GLU A 191 7.40 16.89 14.90
CA GLU A 191 7.52 17.74 16.10
C GLU A 191 7.22 16.99 17.41
N VAL A 192 7.57 15.69 17.47
CA VAL A 192 7.40 14.85 18.66
C VAL A 192 8.73 14.64 19.39
N LYS A 193 8.69 14.67 20.73
CA LYS A 193 9.90 14.68 21.57
C LYS A 193 10.52 13.30 21.80
N ASN A 194 9.74 12.23 21.64
CA ASN A 194 10.21 10.87 21.95
C ASN A 194 9.49 9.82 21.08
N ILE A 195 9.96 8.57 21.20
CA ILE A 195 9.44 7.44 20.41
C ILE A 195 7.98 7.11 20.74
N ILE A 196 7.55 7.32 21.98
CA ILE A 196 6.17 7.05 22.40
C ILE A 196 5.25 8.05 21.67
N GLY A 197 5.55 9.33 21.73
CA GLY A 197 4.81 10.36 21.00
C GLY A 197 4.80 10.11 19.48
N LEU A 198 5.88 9.55 18.92
CA LEU A 198 5.94 9.17 17.51
C LEU A 198 4.96 8.03 17.18
N ILE A 199 4.90 7.01 18.04
CA ILE A 199 4.00 5.86 17.87
C ILE A 199 2.53 6.30 18.06
N ASP A 200 2.25 7.09 19.10
CA ASP A 200 0.91 7.61 19.37
C ASP A 200 0.41 8.47 18.22
N PHE A 201 1.26 9.37 17.72
CA PHE A 201 0.95 10.18 16.54
C PHE A 201 0.60 9.32 15.31
N GLY A 202 1.38 8.27 15.06
CA GLY A 202 1.13 7.37 13.94
C GLY A 202 -0.12 6.51 14.13
N ARG A 203 -0.52 6.19 15.38
CA ARG A 203 -1.73 5.41 15.71
C ARG A 203 -3.01 6.22 15.69
N GLN A 204 -2.99 7.48 16.10
CA GLN A 204 -4.18 8.37 16.08
C GLN A 204 -4.70 8.64 14.67
N LYS A 205 -3.93 8.34 13.65
CA LYS A 205 -4.26 8.53 12.24
C LYS A 205 -4.49 7.19 11.49
N LYS A 206 -4.58 6.09 12.23
CA LYS A 206 -5.05 4.78 11.73
C LYS A 206 -6.56 4.70 11.93
#